data_1179972aef9ab79287dc95090bd43468
#
_entry.id   1179972aef9ab79287dc95090bd43468
#
_cell.length_a   1.000
_cell.length_b   1.000
_cell.length_c   1.000
_cell.angle_alpha   90.00
_cell.angle_beta   90.00
_cell.angle_gamma   90.00
#
_symmetry.space_group_name_H-M   'P 1'
#
loop_
_entity.id
_entity.type
_entity.pdbx_description
1 polymer ?
#
loop_
_entity_poly.entity_id
_entity_poly.type
_entity_poly.pdbx_seq_one_letter_code
_entity_poly.pdbx_strand_id
1 'polypeptide(L)'
;MCSGRVDMAFVLRAFANGMDGVFIVGCRLNECNYITHGNYNALNMVSLCRRIMAHAGVNPDRLGIRFMSAADGILFADTNDEFVRQIKALGPLGQSEGIDTQDLKTGLEKARKLIPYIKVMKREKLALHLDSEEAYQELYSREEVDSLLDEPVSYYIDPGKCRACMICARRCPVEAISGGKNRIHVIDQQKCIKCGTCFAACPDRFGAVEKISGAPVPPPVPEAERQIKRKRRQVPAG
;
A
#
# COMPACT_ATOMS: atom_id res chain seq x y z
N MET A 1 10.54 15.95 14.14
CA MET A 1 9.91 15.00 13.20
C MET A 1 9.84 13.66 13.92
N CYS A 2 8.75 12.91 13.82
CA CYS A 2 8.55 11.69 14.62
C CYS A 2 8.76 10.44 13.74
N SER A 3 9.32 9.36 14.33
CA SER A 3 9.45 8.06 13.65
C SER A 3 8.12 7.48 13.12
N GLY A 4 6.99 7.83 13.75
CA GLY A 4 5.65 7.49 13.27
C GLY A 4 5.28 8.07 11.89
N ARG A 5 6.11 8.96 11.32
CA ARG A 5 5.93 9.49 9.96
C ARG A 5 6.73 8.75 8.90
N VAL A 6 7.54 7.78 9.30
CA VAL A 6 8.25 6.93 8.33
C VAL A 6 7.24 6.06 7.59
N ASP A 7 7.32 6.07 6.27
CA ASP A 7 6.41 5.34 5.40
C ASP A 7 7.08 4.07 4.84
N MET A 8 6.33 2.97 4.76
CA MET A 8 6.80 1.72 4.15
C MET A 8 7.35 1.94 2.73
N ALA A 9 6.75 2.86 1.97
CA ALA A 9 7.24 3.18 0.61
C ALA A 9 8.66 3.75 0.62
N PHE A 10 9.08 4.45 1.68
CA PHE A 10 10.46 4.94 1.81
C PHE A 10 11.43 3.81 2.11
N VAL A 11 11.04 2.89 3.00
CA VAL A 11 11.83 1.71 3.35
C VAL A 11 12.04 0.83 2.11
N LEU A 12 10.96 0.46 1.42
CA LEU A 12 11.06 -0.37 0.21
C LEU A 12 11.86 0.32 -0.91
N ARG A 13 11.75 1.66 -1.02
CA ARG A 13 12.54 2.43 -1.97
C ARG A 13 14.04 2.41 -1.63
N ALA A 14 14.41 2.45 -0.36
CA ALA A 14 15.80 2.36 0.05
C ALA A 14 16.41 1.02 -0.40
N PHE A 15 15.73 -0.09 -0.16
CA PHE A 15 16.17 -1.41 -0.64
C PHE A 15 16.18 -1.50 -2.17
N ALA A 16 15.15 -0.99 -2.87
CA ALA A 16 15.14 -0.95 -4.33
C ALA A 16 16.29 -0.13 -4.93
N ASN A 17 16.84 0.82 -4.17
CA ASN A 17 18.01 1.60 -4.54
C ASN A 17 19.35 0.96 -4.09
N GLY A 18 19.31 -0.29 -3.57
CA GLY A 18 20.51 -1.07 -3.24
C GLY A 18 21.05 -0.84 -1.83
N MET A 19 20.25 -0.31 -0.89
CA MET A 19 20.66 -0.26 0.51
C MET A 19 20.61 -1.65 1.12
N ASP A 20 21.66 -2.05 1.84
CA ASP A 20 21.78 -3.37 2.47
C ASP A 20 20.99 -3.49 3.76
N GLY A 21 20.66 -2.37 4.40
CA GLY A 21 19.88 -2.30 5.62
C GLY A 21 19.24 -0.95 5.83
N VAL A 22 18.13 -0.92 6.57
CA VAL A 22 17.44 0.30 7.00
C VAL A 22 17.24 0.23 8.51
N PHE A 23 17.69 1.26 9.23
CA PHE A 23 17.57 1.36 10.68
C PHE A 23 16.70 2.56 11.05
N ILE A 24 15.63 2.30 11.80
CA ILE A 24 14.70 3.31 12.29
C ILE A 24 14.89 3.47 13.79
N VAL A 25 15.07 4.72 14.22
CA VAL A 25 15.19 5.05 15.64
C VAL A 25 14.05 5.97 16.03
N GLY A 26 13.38 5.67 17.15
CA GLY A 26 12.28 6.46 17.69
C GLY A 26 12.45 6.76 19.17
N CYS A 27 11.60 7.64 19.71
CA CYS A 27 11.51 7.88 21.15
C CYS A 27 11.13 6.58 21.86
N ARG A 28 11.52 6.43 23.12
CA ARG A 28 11.09 5.30 23.97
C ARG A 28 9.57 5.15 23.93
N LEU A 29 9.10 3.91 23.97
CA LEU A 29 7.67 3.63 24.08
C LEU A 29 7.13 4.34 25.34
N ASN A 30 5.93 4.87 25.25
CA ASN A 30 5.26 5.70 26.27
C ASN A 30 5.88 7.11 26.52
N GLU A 31 7.00 7.45 25.88
CA GLU A 31 7.63 8.79 26.03
C GLU A 31 7.46 9.68 24.79
N CYS A 32 6.72 9.24 23.78
CA CYS A 32 6.51 10.01 22.57
C CYS A 32 5.48 11.14 22.80
N ASN A 33 5.80 12.37 22.37
CA ASN A 33 4.85 13.49 22.40
C ASN A 33 3.58 13.23 21.55
N TYR A 34 3.67 12.36 20.56
CA TYR A 34 2.54 11.93 19.73
C TYR A 34 1.99 10.60 20.26
N ILE A 35 1.26 10.64 21.36
CA ILE A 35 0.78 9.47 22.12
C ILE A 35 0.01 8.49 21.23
N THR A 36 -0.82 8.98 20.31
CA THR A 36 -1.69 8.15 19.46
C THR A 36 -1.09 7.76 18.11
N HIS A 37 -0.07 8.47 17.63
CA HIS A 37 0.43 8.33 16.24
C HIS A 37 1.96 8.41 16.16
N GLY A 38 2.63 8.13 17.24
CA GLY A 38 4.06 8.26 17.35
C GLY A 38 4.82 6.94 17.06
N ASN A 39 5.68 6.59 18.02
CA ASN A 39 6.56 5.43 17.95
C ASN A 39 5.81 4.09 17.83
N TYR A 40 4.63 3.94 18.40
CA TYR A 40 3.79 2.76 18.21
C TYR A 40 3.34 2.57 16.76
N ASN A 41 3.01 3.65 16.05
CA ASN A 41 2.74 3.57 14.62
C ASN A 41 3.98 3.17 13.81
N ALA A 42 5.18 3.62 14.22
CA ALA A 42 6.43 3.19 13.60
C ALA A 42 6.64 1.68 13.78
N LEU A 43 6.39 1.16 14.99
CA LEU A 43 6.51 -0.25 15.30
C LEU A 43 5.52 -1.09 14.48
N ASN A 44 4.25 -0.67 14.43
CA ASN A 44 3.21 -1.31 13.64
C ASN A 44 3.57 -1.31 12.14
N MET A 45 4.01 -0.16 11.61
CA MET A 45 4.45 -0.02 10.23
C MET A 45 5.63 -0.94 9.91
N VAL A 46 6.63 -1.03 10.80
CA VAL A 46 7.80 -1.91 10.62
C VAL A 46 7.39 -3.38 10.60
N SER A 47 6.49 -3.80 11.49
CA SER A 47 5.97 -5.17 11.52
C SER A 47 5.34 -5.56 10.17
N LEU A 48 4.43 -4.72 9.64
CA LEU A 48 3.84 -4.95 8.32
C LEU A 48 4.88 -4.90 7.21
N CYS A 49 5.81 -3.94 7.25
CA CYS A 49 6.86 -3.78 6.25
C CYS A 49 7.77 -5.01 6.17
N ARG A 50 8.13 -5.61 7.30
CA ARG A 50 8.92 -6.86 7.35
C ARG A 50 8.20 -8.02 6.65
N ARG A 51 6.87 -8.13 6.78
CA ARG A 51 6.10 -9.16 6.06
C ARG A 51 6.09 -8.91 4.55
N ILE A 52 5.96 -7.64 4.14
CA ILE A 52 6.04 -7.25 2.72
C ILE A 52 7.44 -7.52 2.14
N MET A 53 8.50 -7.24 2.92
CA MET A 53 9.88 -7.55 2.53
C MET A 53 10.08 -9.05 2.36
N ALA A 54 9.60 -9.86 3.29
CA ALA A 54 9.69 -11.33 3.21
C ALA A 54 8.98 -11.86 1.95
N HIS A 55 7.80 -11.33 1.63
CA HIS A 55 7.09 -11.66 0.39
C HIS A 55 7.92 -11.29 -0.86
N ALA A 56 8.57 -10.14 -0.84
CA ALA A 56 9.46 -9.70 -1.94
C ALA A 56 10.80 -10.44 -2.00
N GLY A 57 11.04 -11.40 -1.08
CA GLY A 57 12.27 -12.18 -1.01
C GLY A 57 13.42 -11.50 -0.25
N VAL A 58 13.18 -10.37 0.40
CA VAL A 58 14.19 -9.65 1.21
C VAL A 58 14.13 -10.14 2.65
N ASN A 59 15.29 -10.46 3.22
CA ASN A 59 15.39 -10.85 4.63
C ASN A 59 14.85 -9.71 5.53
N PRO A 60 13.81 -9.97 6.36
CA PRO A 60 13.22 -8.97 7.25
C PRO A 60 14.17 -8.36 8.26
N ASP A 61 15.25 -9.07 8.62
CA ASP A 61 16.27 -8.62 9.57
C ASP A 61 17.11 -7.46 9.05
N ARG A 62 17.01 -7.15 7.75
CA ARG A 62 17.62 -5.96 7.16
C ARG A 62 16.87 -4.66 7.53
N LEU A 63 15.69 -4.75 8.14
CA LEU A 63 14.94 -3.62 8.67
C LEU A 63 14.96 -3.63 10.20
N GLY A 64 15.76 -2.75 10.79
CA GLY A 64 15.86 -2.57 12.24
C GLY A 64 14.94 -1.44 12.73
N ILE A 65 14.42 -1.58 13.95
CA ILE A 65 13.79 -0.51 14.72
C ILE A 65 14.25 -0.59 16.18
N ARG A 66 14.54 0.56 16.78
CA ARG A 66 14.90 0.69 18.20
C ARG A 66 14.32 1.95 18.78
N PHE A 67 14.09 1.93 20.08
CA PHE A 67 13.51 3.05 20.83
C PHE A 67 14.47 3.52 21.92
N MET A 68 14.76 4.82 21.94
CA MET A 68 15.69 5.42 22.89
C MET A 68 15.38 6.91 23.09
N SER A 69 15.88 7.49 24.17
CA SER A 69 15.80 8.93 24.42
C SER A 69 16.86 9.66 23.61
N ALA A 70 16.63 10.95 23.36
CA ALA A 70 17.64 11.85 22.78
C ALA A 70 18.91 11.97 23.62
N ALA A 71 18.85 11.65 24.92
CA ALA A 71 20.00 11.65 25.84
C ALA A 71 20.82 10.34 25.78
N ASP A 72 20.31 9.29 25.13
CA ASP A 72 20.95 7.95 25.12
C ASP A 72 22.00 7.82 24.00
N GLY A 73 22.93 8.78 23.88
CA GLY A 73 23.92 8.81 22.79
C GLY A 73 24.82 7.55 22.74
N ILE A 74 25.23 7.01 23.90
CA ILE A 74 26.03 5.78 23.97
C ILE A 74 25.20 4.59 23.48
N LEU A 75 23.96 4.45 23.96
CA LEU A 75 23.05 3.38 23.52
C LEU A 75 22.79 3.45 22.01
N PHE A 76 22.65 4.67 21.46
CA PHE A 76 22.50 4.86 20.01
C PHE A 76 23.73 4.32 19.24
N ALA A 77 24.95 4.68 19.70
CA ALA A 77 26.18 4.23 19.05
C ALA A 77 26.28 2.70 19.09
N ASP A 78 26.11 2.09 20.28
CA ASP A 78 26.20 0.65 20.46
C ASP A 78 25.18 -0.11 19.62
N THR A 79 23.93 0.37 19.61
CA THR A 79 22.84 -0.26 18.84
C THR A 79 23.04 -0.10 17.32
N ASN A 80 23.57 1.03 16.89
CA ASN A 80 23.92 1.25 15.49
C ASN A 80 25.05 0.31 15.05
N ASP A 81 26.10 0.17 15.88
CA ASP A 81 27.22 -0.74 15.59
C ASP A 81 26.78 -2.21 15.57
N GLU A 82 25.85 -2.59 16.45
CA GLU A 82 25.24 -3.91 16.43
C GLU A 82 24.49 -4.16 15.12
N PHE A 83 23.62 -3.21 14.71
CA PHE A 83 22.89 -3.32 13.46
C PHE A 83 23.81 -3.38 12.25
N VAL A 84 24.86 -2.56 12.20
CA VAL A 84 25.87 -2.59 11.13
C VAL A 84 26.59 -3.94 11.08
N ARG A 85 26.96 -4.52 12.24
CA ARG A 85 27.55 -5.86 12.31
C ARG A 85 26.60 -6.94 11.76
N GLN A 86 25.32 -6.86 12.13
CA GLN A 86 24.27 -7.76 11.61
C GLN A 86 24.15 -7.65 10.08
N ILE A 87 24.08 -6.45 9.54
CA ILE A 87 23.98 -6.25 8.09
C ILE A 87 25.25 -6.74 7.37
N LYS A 88 26.43 -6.48 7.92
CA LYS A 88 27.70 -7.02 7.36
C LYS A 88 27.72 -8.53 7.36
N ALA A 89 27.17 -9.20 8.37
CA ALA A 89 27.08 -10.67 8.43
C ALA A 89 26.10 -11.23 7.40
N LEU A 90 25.01 -10.51 7.09
CA LEU A 90 24.09 -10.86 6.00
C LEU A 90 24.69 -10.62 4.60
N GLY A 91 25.74 -9.78 4.50
CA GLY A 91 26.34 -9.40 3.23
C GLY A 91 25.46 -8.45 2.39
N PRO A 92 25.89 -8.13 1.17
CA PRO A 92 25.12 -7.31 0.25
C PRO A 92 23.70 -7.82 0.02
N LEU A 93 22.77 -6.89 -0.28
CA LEU A 93 21.38 -7.23 -0.58
C LEU A 93 21.29 -8.23 -1.75
N GLY A 94 20.56 -9.31 -1.55
CA GLY A 94 20.43 -10.43 -2.49
C GLY A 94 21.38 -11.59 -2.22
N GLN A 95 22.50 -11.38 -1.55
CA GLN A 95 23.49 -12.44 -1.32
C GLN A 95 22.97 -13.50 -0.35
N SER A 96 22.51 -13.11 0.84
CA SER A 96 21.95 -14.05 1.82
C SER A 96 20.60 -14.62 1.39
N GLU A 97 19.88 -13.88 0.55
CA GLU A 97 18.59 -14.28 -0.02
C GLU A 97 18.74 -15.27 -1.18
N GLY A 98 19.91 -15.37 -1.78
CA GLY A 98 20.13 -16.22 -2.96
C GLY A 98 19.34 -15.78 -4.19
N ILE A 99 19.01 -14.51 -4.29
CA ILE A 99 18.17 -13.92 -5.35
C ILE A 99 18.97 -12.86 -6.10
N ASP A 100 18.80 -12.83 -7.42
CA ASP A 100 19.43 -11.80 -8.25
C ASP A 100 18.94 -10.40 -7.86
N THR A 101 19.85 -9.44 -7.83
CA THR A 101 19.57 -8.06 -7.42
C THR A 101 18.49 -7.40 -8.29
N GLN A 102 18.40 -7.74 -9.57
CA GLN A 102 17.40 -7.19 -10.49
C GLN A 102 16.01 -7.77 -10.20
N ASP A 103 15.91 -9.05 -9.88
CA ASP A 103 14.66 -9.71 -9.51
C ASP A 103 14.14 -9.15 -8.18
N LEU A 104 15.02 -8.98 -7.20
CA LEU A 104 14.69 -8.31 -5.93
C LEU A 104 14.16 -6.89 -6.15
N LYS A 105 14.86 -6.10 -6.96
CA LYS A 105 14.43 -4.75 -7.28
C LYS A 105 13.06 -4.74 -7.92
N THR A 106 12.79 -5.64 -8.84
CA THR A 106 11.50 -5.77 -9.52
C THR A 106 10.39 -6.13 -8.53
N GLY A 107 10.64 -7.11 -7.64
CA GLY A 107 9.72 -7.51 -6.57
C GLY A 107 9.41 -6.35 -5.60
N LEU A 108 10.44 -5.65 -5.14
CA LEU A 108 10.32 -4.49 -4.26
C LEU A 108 9.52 -3.34 -4.90
N GLU A 109 9.76 -3.03 -6.17
CA GLU A 109 9.01 -2.01 -6.91
C GLU A 109 7.54 -2.41 -7.11
N LYS A 110 7.26 -3.69 -7.38
CA LYS A 110 5.90 -4.22 -7.45
C LYS A 110 5.19 -4.07 -6.12
N ALA A 111 5.83 -4.50 -5.02
CA ALA A 111 5.28 -4.36 -3.67
C ALA A 111 5.07 -2.89 -3.30
N ARG A 112 6.02 -2.00 -3.60
CA ARG A 112 5.93 -0.56 -3.34
C ARG A 112 4.73 0.09 -4.01
N LYS A 113 4.41 -0.30 -5.24
CA LYS A 113 3.21 0.20 -5.96
C LYS A 113 1.91 -0.18 -5.26
N LEU A 114 1.89 -1.28 -4.52
CA LEU A 114 0.72 -1.76 -3.78
C LEU A 114 0.60 -1.16 -2.36
N ILE A 115 1.59 -0.41 -1.87
CA ILE A 115 1.54 0.20 -0.52
C ILE A 115 0.26 1.01 -0.26
N PRO A 116 -0.23 1.88 -1.18
CA PRO A 116 -1.47 2.60 -0.95
C PRO A 116 -2.67 1.67 -0.77
N TYR A 117 -2.75 0.60 -1.56
CA TYR A 117 -3.77 -0.44 -1.44
C TYR A 117 -3.69 -1.18 -0.10
N ILE A 118 -2.49 -1.64 0.29
CA ILE A 118 -2.25 -2.35 1.55
C ILE A 118 -2.66 -1.47 2.74
N LYS A 119 -2.31 -0.18 2.73
CA LYS A 119 -2.71 0.77 3.78
C LYS A 119 -4.22 0.90 3.92
N VAL A 120 -4.95 0.89 2.82
CA VAL A 120 -6.41 0.92 2.84
C VAL A 120 -6.98 -0.38 3.39
N MET A 121 -6.47 -1.52 2.94
CA MET A 121 -6.94 -2.85 3.37
C MET A 121 -6.61 -3.16 4.82
N LYS A 122 -5.49 -2.64 5.33
CA LYS A 122 -5.01 -2.85 6.71
C LYS A 122 -5.22 -1.65 7.63
N ARG A 123 -6.03 -0.68 7.21
CA ARG A 123 -6.25 0.57 7.96
C ARG A 123 -6.61 0.35 9.43
N GLU A 124 -7.48 -0.60 9.71
CA GLU A 124 -7.90 -0.90 11.08
C GLU A 124 -6.75 -1.48 11.91
N LYS A 125 -6.02 -2.48 11.39
CA LYS A 125 -4.85 -3.04 12.05
C LYS A 125 -3.73 -2.00 12.22
N LEU A 126 -3.50 -1.14 11.24
CA LEU A 126 -2.51 -0.06 11.32
C LEU A 126 -2.85 1.01 12.36
N ALA A 127 -4.12 1.13 12.75
CA ALA A 127 -4.58 2.05 13.79
C ALA A 127 -4.57 1.43 15.20
N LEU A 128 -4.27 0.14 15.34
CA LEU A 128 -4.22 -0.51 16.65
C LEU A 128 -3.03 -0.01 17.47
N HIS A 129 -3.28 0.17 18.75
CA HIS A 129 -2.26 0.39 19.78
C HIS A 129 -2.20 -0.86 20.64
N LEU A 130 -1.06 -1.55 20.63
CA LEU A 130 -0.82 -2.78 21.37
C LEU A 130 0.21 -2.53 22.46
N ASP A 131 0.13 -3.30 23.55
CA ASP A 131 0.89 -3.05 24.77
C ASP A 131 2.34 -3.56 24.71
N SER A 132 2.69 -4.42 23.74
CA SER A 132 4.03 -5.01 23.64
C SER A 132 4.54 -5.08 22.18
N GLU A 133 5.86 -5.14 22.03
CA GLU A 133 6.51 -5.31 20.72
C GLU A 133 6.20 -6.67 20.09
N GLU A 134 6.09 -7.72 20.91
CA GLU A 134 5.78 -9.09 20.47
C GLU A 134 4.38 -9.13 19.83
N ALA A 135 3.40 -8.46 20.44
CA ALA A 135 2.05 -8.37 19.91
C ALA A 135 2.00 -7.74 18.51
N TYR A 136 2.88 -6.76 18.23
CA TYR A 136 3.00 -6.20 16.89
C TYR A 136 3.65 -7.17 15.90
N GLN A 137 4.58 -8.01 16.32
CA GLN A 137 5.22 -9.01 15.44
C GLN A 137 4.23 -10.08 14.98
N GLU A 138 3.26 -10.42 15.82
CA GLU A 138 2.21 -11.41 15.53
C GLU A 138 0.98 -10.81 14.83
N LEU A 139 0.86 -9.48 14.78
CA LEU A 139 -0.33 -8.79 14.27
C LEU A 139 -0.65 -9.12 12.80
N TYR A 140 0.38 -9.37 12.00
CA TYR A 140 0.25 -9.68 10.57
C TYR A 140 0.75 -11.10 10.29
N SER A 141 -0.16 -11.98 9.83
CA SER A 141 0.25 -13.29 9.36
C SER A 141 0.89 -13.19 7.95
N ARG A 142 1.71 -14.17 7.62
CA ARG A 142 2.34 -14.26 6.30
C ARG A 142 1.29 -14.44 5.21
N GLU A 143 0.37 -15.38 5.42
CA GLU A 143 -0.68 -15.74 4.46
C GLU A 143 -1.59 -14.54 4.14
N GLU A 144 -1.89 -13.74 5.17
CA GLU A 144 -2.69 -12.52 5.03
C GLU A 144 -2.02 -11.48 4.13
N VAL A 145 -0.70 -11.31 4.26
CA VAL A 145 0.06 -10.33 3.48
C VAL A 145 0.33 -10.85 2.08
N ASP A 146 0.69 -12.13 1.95
CA ASP A 146 0.93 -12.78 0.66
C ASP A 146 -0.33 -12.71 -0.21
N SER A 147 -1.50 -13.06 0.33
CA SER A 147 -2.79 -12.95 -0.40
C SER A 147 -3.08 -11.52 -0.91
N LEU A 148 -2.73 -10.48 -0.14
CA LEU A 148 -2.92 -9.09 -0.60
C LEU A 148 -1.97 -8.68 -1.72
N LEU A 149 -0.78 -9.25 -1.75
CA LEU A 149 0.25 -8.92 -2.74
C LEU A 149 0.10 -9.73 -4.03
N ASP A 150 -0.30 -11.00 -3.91
CA ASP A 150 -0.48 -11.91 -5.04
C ASP A 150 -1.79 -11.65 -5.78
N GLU A 151 -2.88 -11.43 -5.05
CA GLU A 151 -4.21 -11.24 -5.61
C GLU A 151 -4.84 -9.89 -5.22
N PRO A 152 -4.24 -8.76 -5.58
CA PRO A 152 -4.79 -7.48 -5.21
C PRO A 152 -6.13 -7.22 -5.89
N VAL A 153 -7.14 -6.87 -5.09
CA VAL A 153 -8.46 -6.50 -5.62
C VAL A 153 -8.34 -5.32 -6.57
N SER A 154 -8.84 -5.48 -7.78
CA SER A 154 -8.95 -4.43 -8.79
C SER A 154 -10.39 -3.98 -8.95
N TYR A 155 -10.60 -2.83 -9.56
CA TYR A 155 -11.93 -2.29 -9.82
C TYR A 155 -12.09 -2.03 -11.32
N TYR A 156 -13.28 -2.36 -11.83
CA TYR A 156 -13.66 -2.18 -13.21
C TYR A 156 -15.00 -1.45 -13.29
N ILE A 157 -15.22 -0.67 -14.32
CA ILE A 157 -16.51 -0.02 -14.58
C ILE A 157 -17.17 -0.72 -15.75
N ASP A 158 -18.25 -1.45 -15.48
CA ASP A 158 -19.07 -2.09 -16.50
C ASP A 158 -19.72 -1.01 -17.41
N PRO A 159 -19.37 -0.99 -18.68
CA PRO A 159 -19.89 0.01 -19.62
C PRO A 159 -21.40 -0.08 -19.83
N GLY A 160 -21.98 -1.27 -19.70
CA GLY A 160 -23.43 -1.49 -19.86
C GLY A 160 -24.25 -0.88 -18.71
N LYS A 161 -23.67 -0.87 -17.51
CA LYS A 161 -24.30 -0.34 -16.29
C LYS A 161 -23.97 1.13 -16.02
N CYS A 162 -22.86 1.64 -16.55
CA CYS A 162 -22.42 3.02 -16.31
C CYS A 162 -23.40 4.04 -16.89
N ARG A 163 -23.82 5.02 -16.07
CA ARG A 163 -24.76 6.09 -16.46
C ARG A 163 -24.09 7.47 -16.53
N ALA A 164 -22.76 7.54 -16.56
CA ALA A 164 -21.98 8.77 -16.63
C ALA A 164 -22.36 9.82 -15.57
N CYS A 165 -22.65 9.39 -14.34
CA CYS A 165 -23.07 10.26 -13.24
C CYS A 165 -21.92 11.06 -12.60
N MET A 166 -20.68 10.84 -12.99
CA MET A 166 -19.46 11.53 -12.54
C MET A 166 -19.08 11.31 -11.06
N ILE A 167 -19.85 10.57 -10.27
CA ILE A 167 -19.63 10.45 -8.82
C ILE A 167 -18.29 9.75 -8.53
N CYS A 168 -18.02 8.61 -9.18
CA CYS A 168 -16.78 7.86 -9.01
C CYS A 168 -15.54 8.67 -9.43
N ALA A 169 -15.62 9.41 -10.54
CA ALA A 169 -14.52 10.24 -11.02
C ALA A 169 -14.20 11.39 -10.05
N ARG A 170 -15.22 12.09 -9.54
CA ARG A 170 -15.05 13.20 -8.58
C ARG A 170 -14.51 12.77 -7.23
N ARG A 171 -14.73 11.50 -6.83
CA ARG A 171 -14.28 10.94 -5.56
C ARG A 171 -12.97 10.19 -5.65
N CYS A 172 -12.39 10.02 -6.85
CA CYS A 172 -11.13 9.34 -7.03
C CYS A 172 -9.97 10.19 -6.49
N PRO A 173 -9.24 9.76 -5.44
CA PRO A 173 -8.21 10.58 -4.81
C PRO A 173 -6.95 10.76 -5.68
N VAL A 174 -6.79 9.94 -6.73
CA VAL A 174 -5.63 9.96 -7.64
C VAL A 174 -6.04 10.22 -9.09
N GLU A 175 -7.26 10.67 -9.32
CA GLU A 175 -7.78 11.00 -10.66
C GLU A 175 -7.59 9.88 -11.70
N ALA A 176 -7.65 8.62 -11.25
CA ALA A 176 -7.48 7.46 -12.12
C ALA A 176 -8.71 7.15 -12.96
N ILE A 177 -9.82 7.92 -12.85
CA ILE A 177 -11.06 7.65 -13.58
C ILE A 177 -11.30 8.74 -14.61
N SER A 178 -11.16 8.36 -15.87
CA SER A 178 -11.48 9.21 -17.00
C SER A 178 -12.93 9.01 -17.44
N GLY A 179 -13.56 10.08 -17.93
CA GLY A 179 -14.93 10.07 -18.39
C GLY A 179 -15.47 11.51 -18.51
N GLY A 180 -16.78 11.66 -18.66
CA GLY A 180 -17.38 12.98 -18.78
C GLY A 180 -18.90 12.90 -18.85
N LYS A 181 -19.55 14.04 -19.07
CA LYS A 181 -21.00 14.11 -19.27
C LYS A 181 -21.38 13.26 -20.48
N ASN A 182 -22.27 12.29 -20.29
CA ASN A 182 -22.71 11.33 -21.31
C ASN A 182 -21.58 10.43 -21.88
N ARG A 183 -20.47 10.27 -21.16
CA ARG A 183 -19.38 9.35 -21.53
C ARG A 183 -19.18 8.30 -20.44
N ILE A 184 -19.09 7.05 -20.84
CA ILE A 184 -18.76 5.93 -19.97
C ILE A 184 -17.44 6.23 -19.28
N HIS A 185 -17.39 6.02 -17.96
CA HIS A 185 -16.18 6.18 -17.18
C HIS A 185 -15.31 4.93 -17.27
N VAL A 186 -14.00 5.12 -17.24
CA VAL A 186 -12.99 4.06 -17.32
C VAL A 186 -11.93 4.30 -16.27
N ILE A 187 -11.47 3.23 -15.62
CA ILE A 187 -10.41 3.27 -14.63
C ILE A 187 -9.07 3.00 -15.31
N ASP A 188 -8.14 3.93 -15.19
CA ASP A 188 -6.74 3.73 -15.55
C ASP A 188 -6.10 2.84 -14.46
N GLN A 189 -5.83 1.58 -14.79
CA GLN A 189 -5.28 0.61 -13.86
C GLN A 189 -3.83 0.91 -13.43
N GLN A 190 -3.09 1.73 -14.20
CA GLN A 190 -1.73 2.13 -13.83
C GLN A 190 -1.72 3.23 -12.78
N LYS A 191 -2.70 4.14 -12.82
CA LYS A 191 -2.89 5.20 -11.82
C LYS A 191 -3.68 4.75 -10.60
N CYS A 192 -4.50 3.71 -10.74
CA CYS A 192 -5.41 3.26 -9.69
C CYS A 192 -4.67 2.69 -8.49
N ILE A 193 -4.88 3.28 -7.31
CA ILE A 193 -4.34 2.80 -6.02
C ILE A 193 -5.22 1.75 -5.35
N LYS A 194 -6.23 1.23 -6.04
CA LYS A 194 -7.13 0.15 -5.59
C LYS A 194 -7.85 0.42 -4.25
N CYS A 195 -8.10 1.69 -3.91
CA CYS A 195 -8.70 2.11 -2.63
C CYS A 195 -10.19 1.78 -2.46
N GLY A 196 -10.90 1.37 -3.50
CA GLY A 196 -12.33 1.03 -3.44
C GLY A 196 -13.30 2.20 -3.36
N THR A 197 -12.83 3.44 -3.28
CA THR A 197 -13.70 4.62 -3.16
C THR A 197 -14.73 4.72 -4.28
N CYS A 198 -14.34 4.36 -5.51
CA CYS A 198 -15.26 4.36 -6.66
C CYS A 198 -16.36 3.30 -6.53
N PHE A 199 -16.06 2.14 -5.96
CA PHE A 199 -17.00 1.08 -5.69
C PHE A 199 -18.02 1.52 -4.63
N ALA A 200 -17.56 2.01 -3.50
CA ALA A 200 -18.41 2.50 -2.43
C ALA A 200 -19.26 3.74 -2.83
N ALA A 201 -18.78 4.51 -3.80
CA ALA A 201 -19.47 5.72 -4.26
C ALA A 201 -20.45 5.49 -5.43
N CYS A 202 -20.38 4.32 -6.08
CA CYS A 202 -21.29 4.01 -7.18
C CYS A 202 -22.70 3.78 -6.64
N PRO A 203 -23.73 4.52 -7.11
CA PRO A 203 -25.09 4.28 -6.63
C PRO A 203 -25.55 2.84 -6.88
N ASP A 204 -26.14 2.20 -5.88
CA ASP A 204 -26.58 0.79 -5.94
C ASP A 204 -27.51 0.51 -7.12
N ARG A 205 -28.37 1.48 -7.46
CA ARG A 205 -29.28 1.41 -8.62
C ARG A 205 -28.55 1.26 -9.96
N PHE A 206 -27.27 1.56 -10.03
CA PHE A 206 -26.43 1.37 -11.22
C PHE A 206 -25.50 0.18 -11.06
N GLY A 207 -24.85 0.02 -9.88
CA GLY A 207 -23.95 -1.07 -9.59
C GLY A 207 -22.87 -1.26 -10.65
N ALA A 208 -22.41 -0.15 -11.24
CA ALA A 208 -21.55 -0.19 -12.42
C ALA A 208 -20.08 -0.46 -12.09
N VAL A 209 -19.65 -0.25 -10.85
CA VAL A 209 -18.28 -0.55 -10.44
C VAL A 209 -18.23 -1.95 -9.83
N GLU A 210 -17.40 -2.79 -10.38
CA GLU A 210 -17.24 -4.19 -9.98
C GLU A 210 -15.87 -4.43 -9.36
N LYS A 211 -15.80 -5.36 -8.40
CA LYS A 211 -14.54 -5.88 -7.82
C LYS A 211 -14.08 -7.08 -8.65
N ILE A 212 -12.80 -7.12 -8.96
CA ILE A 212 -12.16 -8.23 -9.67
C ILE A 212 -10.99 -8.71 -8.82
N SER A 213 -11.00 -10.00 -8.46
CA SER A 213 -9.91 -10.69 -7.76
C SER A 213 -9.58 -11.96 -8.53
N GLY A 214 -8.30 -12.35 -8.58
CA GLY A 214 -7.86 -13.61 -9.19
C GLY A 214 -8.07 -13.70 -10.71
N ALA A 215 -8.50 -12.61 -11.36
CA ALA A 215 -8.72 -12.56 -12.80
C ALA A 215 -8.17 -11.25 -13.40
N PRO A 216 -7.75 -11.25 -14.67
CA PRO A 216 -7.32 -10.03 -15.33
C PRO A 216 -8.50 -9.05 -15.48
N VAL A 217 -8.21 -7.77 -15.27
CA VAL A 217 -9.21 -6.70 -15.49
C VAL A 217 -9.51 -6.59 -16.98
N PRO A 218 -10.79 -6.57 -17.38
CA PRO A 218 -11.17 -6.38 -18.78
C PRO A 218 -10.54 -5.11 -19.38
N PRO A 219 -10.20 -5.12 -20.68
CA PRO A 219 -9.65 -3.95 -21.34
C PRO A 219 -10.66 -2.79 -21.28
N PRO A 220 -10.19 -1.55 -21.18
CA PRO A 220 -11.04 -0.40 -21.16
C PRO A 220 -11.77 -0.23 -22.49
N VAL A 221 -13.03 0.22 -22.45
CA VAL A 221 -13.78 0.56 -23.65
C VAL A 221 -13.03 1.61 -24.48
N PRO A 222 -12.86 1.39 -25.80
CA PRO A 222 -12.23 2.35 -26.69
C PRO A 222 -12.87 3.74 -26.61
N GLU A 223 -12.10 4.79 -26.75
CA GLU A 223 -12.58 6.15 -26.54
C GLU A 223 -13.76 6.52 -27.47
N ALA A 224 -13.74 6.03 -28.70
CA ALA A 224 -14.80 6.25 -29.68
C ALA A 224 -16.16 5.64 -29.28
N GLU A 225 -16.14 4.59 -28.45
CA GLU A 225 -17.34 3.84 -28.05
C GLU A 225 -17.90 4.29 -26.69
N ARG A 226 -17.24 5.24 -26.00
CA ARG A 226 -17.65 5.68 -24.66
C ARG A 226 -18.86 6.58 -24.62
N GLN A 227 -19.44 7.00 -25.76
CA GLN A 227 -20.60 7.88 -25.77
C GLN A 227 -21.89 7.14 -25.43
N ILE A 228 -22.63 7.61 -24.44
CA ILE A 228 -23.95 7.11 -24.08
C ILE A 228 -25.00 7.76 -25.00
N LYS A 229 -25.53 7.00 -25.95
CA LYS A 229 -26.68 7.43 -26.75
C LYS A 229 -27.91 7.43 -25.85
N ARG A 230 -28.36 8.60 -25.38
CA ARG A 230 -29.65 8.72 -24.69
C ARG A 230 -30.76 8.46 -25.68
N LYS A 231 -31.61 7.44 -25.46
CA LYS A 231 -32.90 7.35 -26.16
C LYS A 231 -33.68 8.65 -25.84
N ARG A 232 -34.02 9.45 -26.86
CA ARG A 232 -34.95 10.57 -26.70
C ARG A 232 -36.20 10.02 -26.06
N ARG A 233 -36.61 10.58 -24.91
CA ARG A 233 -37.95 10.37 -24.39
C ARG A 233 -38.91 10.85 -25.49
N GLN A 234 -39.66 9.95 -26.13
CA GLN A 234 -40.82 10.33 -26.91
C GLN A 234 -41.81 10.91 -25.88
N VAL A 235 -42.01 12.21 -25.94
CA VAL A 235 -43.13 12.86 -25.27
C VAL A 235 -44.36 12.41 -26.06
N PRO A 236 -45.34 11.72 -25.43
CA PRO A 236 -46.57 11.44 -26.15
C PRO A 236 -47.18 12.77 -26.55
N ALA A 237 -47.49 12.92 -27.84
CA ALA A 237 -48.29 14.06 -28.30
C ALA A 237 -49.67 13.95 -27.64
N GLY A 238 -50.00 14.93 -26.79
CA GLY A 238 -51.34 15.10 -26.21
C GLY A 238 -52.34 15.57 -27.22
#